data_6575aa00136260b26825c2663a166787
#
_entry.id   6575aa00136260b26825c2663a166787
#
_cell.length_a   1.000
_cell.length_b   1.000
_cell.length_c   1.000
_cell.angle_alpha   90.00
_cell.angle_beta   90.00
_cell.angle_gamma   90.00
#
_symmetry.space_group_name_H-M   'P 1'
#
loop_
_entity.id
_entity.type
_entity.pdbx_description
1 polymer ?
#
loop_
_entity_poly.entity_id
_entity_poly.type
_entity_poly.pdbx_seq_one_letter_code
_entity_poly.pdbx_strand_id
1 'polypeptide(L)'
;MTVGDRDQQAGAVARAPEPGDETEASLLRSWLAFHRDALAAKCAGMSPADLVRRSAEPSELSLLGLVRHMTEMERVYLVRALAGGELRLVYCTEDNPDGDIIGLTPELVTGSMNAWLEERRRADKLLDDCESLDAASPGNGRSVRWNLIKVIQEYARHNGHADIIRERIDGATGE
;
A
#
# COMPACT_ATOMS: atom_id res chain seq x y z
N MET A 1 40.75 -24.15 0.48
CA MET A 1 39.77 -23.65 1.46
C MET A 1 38.72 -22.89 0.67
N THR A 2 37.62 -23.54 0.41
CA THR A 2 36.48 -23.03 -0.36
C THR A 2 35.59 -22.24 0.56
N VAL A 3 35.43 -20.93 0.25
CA VAL A 3 34.50 -20.04 0.92
C VAL A 3 33.09 -20.47 0.50
N GLY A 4 32.29 -20.91 1.45
CA GLY A 4 30.94 -21.39 1.21
C GLY A 4 30.02 -20.24 0.79
N ASP A 5 29.38 -20.49 -0.31
CA ASP A 5 28.21 -19.78 -0.86
C ASP A 5 27.06 -19.85 0.17
N ARG A 6 26.76 -18.74 0.79
CA ARG A 6 25.54 -18.61 1.61
C ARG A 6 24.48 -17.98 0.74
N ASP A 7 23.87 -18.80 -0.09
CA ASP A 7 22.58 -18.51 -0.67
C ASP A 7 21.54 -18.32 0.46
N GLN A 8 21.37 -17.11 0.92
CA GLN A 8 20.17 -16.70 1.63
C GLN A 8 19.11 -16.33 0.57
N GLN A 9 18.39 -17.34 0.11
CA GLN A 9 17.10 -17.15 -0.53
C GLN A 9 16.15 -16.56 0.53
N ALA A 10 16.14 -15.22 0.65
CA ALA A 10 15.02 -14.51 1.21
C ALA A 10 13.82 -14.84 0.30
N GLY A 11 12.80 -15.51 0.85
CA GLY A 11 11.64 -15.95 0.08
C GLY A 11 11.05 -14.77 -0.69
N ALA A 12 11.22 -14.78 -2.01
CA ALA A 12 10.67 -13.76 -2.88
C ALA A 12 9.15 -13.77 -2.73
N VAL A 13 8.58 -12.67 -2.29
CA VAL A 13 7.12 -12.48 -2.33
C VAL A 13 6.73 -12.49 -3.79
N ALA A 14 5.84 -13.44 -4.17
CA ALA A 14 5.35 -13.50 -5.54
C ALA A 14 4.62 -12.18 -5.85
N ARG A 15 5.10 -11.46 -6.85
CA ARG A 15 4.48 -10.22 -7.34
C ARG A 15 3.55 -10.53 -8.48
N ALA A 16 2.44 -9.80 -8.57
CA ALA A 16 1.60 -9.81 -9.77
C ALA A 16 2.47 -9.42 -10.99
N PRO A 17 2.27 -10.05 -12.17
CA PRO A 17 2.96 -9.63 -13.37
C PRO A 17 2.54 -8.21 -13.77
N GLU A 18 3.38 -7.53 -14.54
CA GLU A 18 3.00 -6.25 -15.13
C GLU A 18 1.77 -6.45 -16.02
N PRO A 19 0.72 -5.62 -15.86
CA PRO A 19 -0.51 -5.74 -16.62
C PRO A 19 -0.29 -5.55 -18.12
N GLY A 20 -0.94 -6.40 -18.93
CA GLY A 20 -0.90 -6.35 -20.39
C GLY A 20 -2.12 -5.67 -21.01
N ASP A 21 -2.49 -6.10 -22.23
CA ASP A 21 -3.67 -5.63 -22.96
C ASP A 21 -4.93 -6.34 -22.45
N GLU A 22 -5.64 -5.68 -21.55
CA GLU A 22 -6.87 -6.16 -20.92
C GLU A 22 -8.01 -5.18 -21.16
N THR A 23 -9.24 -5.57 -20.77
CA THR A 23 -10.34 -4.61 -20.69
C THR A 23 -10.02 -3.53 -19.66
N GLU A 24 -10.53 -2.31 -19.83
CA GLU A 24 -10.23 -1.20 -18.90
C GLU A 24 -10.46 -1.55 -17.44
N ALA A 25 -11.56 -2.23 -17.12
CA ALA A 25 -11.86 -2.62 -15.74
C ALA A 25 -10.84 -3.63 -15.19
N SER A 26 -10.47 -4.62 -15.97
CA SER A 26 -9.44 -5.60 -15.61
C SER A 26 -8.08 -4.92 -15.49
N LEU A 27 -7.70 -4.08 -16.44
CA LEU A 27 -6.43 -3.35 -16.47
C LEU A 27 -6.23 -2.48 -15.21
N LEU A 28 -7.25 -1.71 -14.81
CA LEU A 28 -7.16 -0.87 -13.60
C LEU A 28 -7.01 -1.72 -12.34
N ARG A 29 -7.72 -2.84 -12.25
CA ARG A 29 -7.60 -3.77 -11.10
C ARG A 29 -6.25 -4.46 -11.08
N SER A 30 -5.72 -4.87 -12.22
CA SER A 30 -4.39 -5.47 -12.36
C SER A 30 -3.29 -4.48 -11.96
N TRP A 31 -3.37 -3.22 -12.38
CA TRP A 31 -2.44 -2.18 -11.92
C TRP A 31 -2.52 -1.92 -10.41
N LEU A 32 -3.73 -1.91 -9.84
CA LEU A 32 -3.88 -1.80 -8.39
C LEU A 32 -3.20 -2.95 -7.66
N ALA A 33 -3.43 -4.20 -8.10
CA ALA A 33 -2.81 -5.38 -7.53
C ALA A 33 -1.28 -5.35 -7.65
N PHE A 34 -0.75 -4.99 -8.83
CA PHE A 34 0.68 -4.85 -9.07
C PHE A 34 1.35 -3.87 -8.10
N HIS A 35 0.77 -2.69 -7.91
CA HIS A 35 1.32 -1.69 -7.00
C HIS A 35 1.20 -2.07 -5.52
N ARG A 36 0.13 -2.75 -5.12
CA ARG A 36 -0.04 -3.30 -3.77
C ARG A 36 1.05 -4.33 -3.46
N ASP A 37 1.33 -5.21 -4.42
CA ASP A 37 2.34 -6.25 -4.27
C ASP A 37 3.76 -5.66 -4.31
N ALA A 38 3.99 -4.59 -5.07
CA ALA A 38 5.23 -3.85 -5.03
C ALA A 38 5.52 -3.30 -3.62
N LEU A 39 4.54 -2.67 -2.96
CA LEU A 39 4.72 -2.20 -1.57
C LEU A 39 4.96 -3.37 -0.60
N ALA A 40 4.22 -4.48 -0.75
CA ALA A 40 4.43 -5.68 0.06
C ALA A 40 5.86 -6.22 -0.08
N ALA A 41 6.38 -6.27 -1.31
CA ALA A 41 7.75 -6.73 -1.60
C ALA A 41 8.80 -5.81 -0.96
N LYS A 42 8.56 -4.46 -0.93
CA LYS A 42 9.48 -3.52 -0.25
C LYS A 42 9.51 -3.71 1.28
N CYS A 43 8.46 -4.27 1.86
CA CYS A 43 8.39 -4.58 3.30
C CYS A 43 8.87 -5.99 3.62
N ALA A 44 8.92 -6.89 2.65
CA ALA A 44 9.27 -8.29 2.86
C ALA A 44 10.71 -8.48 3.35
N GLY A 45 10.88 -9.37 4.34
CA GLY A 45 12.19 -9.69 4.92
C GLY A 45 12.78 -8.62 5.83
N MET A 46 12.11 -7.46 6.00
CA MET A 46 12.56 -6.40 6.90
C MET A 46 12.24 -6.71 8.35
N SER A 47 13.17 -6.35 9.24
CA SER A 47 12.87 -6.41 10.68
C SER A 47 11.84 -5.34 11.09
N PRO A 48 11.09 -5.54 12.18
CA PRO A 48 10.19 -4.50 12.70
C PRO A 48 10.89 -3.16 12.95
N ALA A 49 12.14 -3.18 13.39
CA ALA A 49 12.95 -1.99 13.61
C ALA A 49 13.28 -1.26 12.29
N ASP A 50 13.56 -2.02 11.22
CA ASP A 50 13.85 -1.43 9.91
C ASP A 50 12.59 -0.87 9.24
N LEU A 51 11.44 -1.51 9.43
CA LEU A 51 10.16 -1.03 8.90
C LEU A 51 9.77 0.36 9.45
N VAL A 52 10.15 0.70 10.69
CA VAL A 52 9.89 2.01 11.30
C VAL A 52 11.03 3.00 11.13
N ARG A 53 12.15 2.58 10.52
CA ARG A 53 13.34 3.44 10.36
C ARG A 53 13.07 4.56 9.35
N ARG A 54 13.36 5.79 9.75
CA ARG A 54 13.39 6.98 8.90
C ARG A 54 14.78 7.08 8.24
N SER A 55 14.94 6.45 7.10
CA SER A 55 16.25 6.33 6.44
C SER A 55 16.53 7.41 5.39
N ALA A 56 15.54 8.26 5.06
CA ALA A 56 15.64 9.30 4.02
C ALA A 56 15.49 10.71 4.60
N GLU A 57 16.36 11.07 5.57
CA GLU A 57 16.37 12.41 6.17
C GLU A 57 16.42 13.55 5.14
N PRO A 58 15.71 14.68 5.38
CA PRO A 58 14.94 15.02 6.58
C PRO A 58 13.48 14.51 6.57
N SER A 59 13.14 13.59 5.68
CA SER A 59 11.79 13.02 5.58
C SER A 59 11.43 12.18 6.81
N GLU A 60 10.20 12.32 7.28
CA GLU A 60 9.63 11.51 8.36
C GLU A 60 9.14 10.13 7.88
N LEU A 61 9.22 9.86 6.57
CA LEU A 61 8.70 8.63 5.98
C LEU A 61 9.51 7.41 6.40
N SER A 62 8.76 6.32 6.65
CA SER A 62 9.27 4.97 6.85
C SER A 62 8.41 3.97 6.06
N LEU A 63 8.89 2.75 5.86
CA LEU A 63 8.10 1.72 5.17
C LEU A 63 6.77 1.45 5.88
N LEU A 64 6.77 1.37 7.21
CA LEU A 64 5.54 1.19 7.99
C LEU A 64 4.60 2.39 7.86
N GLY A 65 5.13 3.61 7.85
CA GLY A 65 4.34 4.82 7.62
C GLY A 65 3.64 4.77 6.26
N LEU A 66 4.33 4.35 5.21
CA LEU A 66 3.73 4.19 3.89
C LEU A 66 2.63 3.12 3.87
N VAL A 67 2.82 1.98 4.54
CA VAL A 67 1.78 0.95 4.68
C VAL A 67 0.53 1.52 5.38
N ARG A 68 0.70 2.27 6.47
CA ARG A 68 -0.42 2.88 7.19
C ARG A 68 -1.10 3.96 6.35
N HIS A 69 -0.33 4.78 5.66
CA HIS A 69 -0.87 5.76 4.72
C HIS A 69 -1.71 5.09 3.63
N MET A 70 -1.19 4.02 3.02
CA MET A 70 -1.95 3.28 2.00
C MET A 70 -3.18 2.56 2.56
N THR A 71 -3.19 2.19 3.86
CA THR A 71 -4.40 1.72 4.54
C THR A 71 -5.49 2.80 4.53
N GLU A 72 -5.11 4.07 4.83
CA GLU A 72 -6.05 5.19 4.78
C GLU A 72 -6.53 5.49 3.35
N MET A 73 -5.64 5.38 2.35
CA MET A 73 -6.02 5.60 0.95
C MET A 73 -7.01 4.55 0.45
N GLU A 74 -6.79 3.26 0.75
CA GLU A 74 -7.75 2.18 0.48
C GLU A 74 -9.10 2.46 1.16
N ARG A 75 -9.06 2.85 2.43
CA ARG A 75 -10.24 3.12 3.24
C ARG A 75 -11.05 4.30 2.71
N VAL A 76 -10.39 5.40 2.36
CA VAL A 76 -11.06 6.63 1.90
C VAL A 76 -11.62 6.49 0.50
N TYR A 77 -10.78 6.03 -0.43
CA TYR A 77 -11.09 6.11 -1.86
C TYR A 77 -11.74 4.85 -2.42
N LEU A 78 -11.60 3.71 -1.75
CA LEU A 78 -12.29 2.49 -2.17
C LEU A 78 -13.36 2.11 -1.16
N VAL A 79 -13.00 1.78 0.09
CA VAL A 79 -13.98 1.23 1.03
C VAL A 79 -15.09 2.24 1.34
N ARG A 80 -14.75 3.43 1.87
CA ARG A 80 -15.73 4.46 2.20
C ARG A 80 -16.46 5.01 0.98
N ALA A 81 -15.71 5.24 -0.11
CA ALA A 81 -16.29 5.77 -1.34
C ALA A 81 -17.34 4.84 -1.93
N LEU A 82 -17.04 3.54 -2.03
CA LEU A 82 -17.91 2.56 -2.68
C LEU A 82 -19.04 2.07 -1.77
N ALA A 83 -18.79 1.89 -0.47
CA ALA A 83 -19.82 1.47 0.48
C ALA A 83 -20.79 2.61 0.86
N GLY A 84 -20.32 3.85 0.82
CA GLY A 84 -21.06 5.00 1.39
C GLY A 84 -20.99 5.06 2.91
N GLY A 85 -21.63 6.07 3.49
CA GLY A 85 -21.70 6.25 4.94
C GLY A 85 -20.45 6.85 5.55
N GLU A 86 -20.51 7.03 6.88
CA GLU A 86 -19.37 7.53 7.66
C GLU A 86 -18.46 6.38 8.07
N LEU A 87 -17.20 6.48 7.68
CA LEU A 87 -16.15 5.55 8.08
C LEU A 87 -14.96 6.35 8.61
N ARG A 88 -14.66 6.19 9.91
CA ARG A 88 -13.51 6.87 10.53
C ARG A 88 -12.20 6.34 9.94
N LEU A 89 -11.20 7.19 9.86
CA LEU A 89 -9.84 6.81 9.54
C LEU A 89 -9.29 5.85 10.59
N VAL A 90 -8.28 5.05 10.23
CA VAL A 90 -7.70 4.05 11.13
C VAL A 90 -6.68 4.71 12.07
N TYR A 91 -5.87 5.61 11.52
CA TYR A 91 -4.70 6.18 12.21
C TYR A 91 -4.78 7.69 12.37
N CYS A 92 -5.35 8.38 11.38
CA CYS A 92 -5.44 9.83 11.39
C CYS A 92 -6.70 10.29 12.13
N THR A 93 -6.54 11.30 12.99
CA THR A 93 -7.62 11.95 13.76
C THR A 93 -7.46 13.46 13.66
N GLU A 94 -8.47 14.23 14.14
CA GLU A 94 -8.36 15.70 14.20
C GLU A 94 -7.18 16.14 15.06
N ASP A 95 -6.92 15.44 16.17
CA ASP A 95 -5.80 15.73 17.09
C ASP A 95 -4.46 15.19 16.61
N ASN A 96 -4.47 14.24 15.69
CA ASN A 96 -3.26 13.60 15.14
C ASN A 96 -3.45 13.36 13.63
N PRO A 97 -3.35 14.40 12.80
CA PRO A 97 -3.60 14.29 11.35
C PRO A 97 -2.55 13.45 10.62
N ASP A 98 -1.35 13.33 11.18
CA ASP A 98 -0.23 12.55 10.62
C ASP A 98 -0.01 11.21 11.35
N GLY A 99 -1.06 10.70 12.03
CA GLY A 99 -0.99 9.48 12.83
C GLY A 99 -0.66 8.21 12.03
N ASP A 100 -0.76 8.26 10.71
CA ASP A 100 -0.30 7.22 9.80
C ASP A 100 1.23 7.23 9.60
N ILE A 101 1.91 8.37 9.78
CA ILE A 101 3.34 8.54 9.48
C ILE A 101 4.20 8.67 10.73
N ILE A 102 3.72 9.37 11.77
CA ILE A 102 4.53 9.72 12.96
C ILE A 102 4.22 8.83 14.15
N GLY A 103 5.14 8.78 15.13
CA GLY A 103 4.95 8.03 16.38
C GLY A 103 4.99 6.51 16.19
N LEU A 104 5.64 6.02 15.14
CA LEU A 104 5.69 4.59 14.82
C LEU A 104 6.72 3.85 15.64
N THR A 105 6.32 2.67 16.15
CA THR A 105 7.18 1.76 16.90
C THR A 105 7.13 0.35 16.32
N PRO A 106 8.17 -0.50 16.57
CA PRO A 106 8.19 -1.87 16.04
C PRO A 106 6.99 -2.73 16.45
N GLU A 107 6.38 -2.47 17.59
CA GLU A 107 5.22 -3.21 18.13
C GLU A 107 3.97 -3.00 17.26
N LEU A 108 3.90 -1.89 16.53
CA LEU A 108 2.76 -1.56 15.67
C LEU A 108 2.76 -2.32 14.33
N VAL A 109 3.88 -2.94 13.96
CA VAL A 109 4.08 -3.54 12.62
C VAL A 109 3.00 -4.57 12.31
N THR A 110 2.84 -5.60 13.14
CA THR A 110 1.89 -6.68 12.89
C THR A 110 0.45 -6.16 12.74
N GLY A 111 0.04 -5.27 13.66
CA GLY A 111 -1.30 -4.68 13.62
C GLY A 111 -1.53 -3.84 12.36
N SER A 112 -0.54 -3.05 11.95
CA SER A 112 -0.64 -2.20 10.77
C SER A 112 -0.66 -3.01 9.47
N MET A 113 0.17 -4.04 9.34
CA MET A 113 0.14 -4.95 8.19
C MET A 113 -1.22 -5.66 8.06
N ASN A 114 -1.77 -6.14 9.17
CA ASN A 114 -3.08 -6.80 9.17
C ASN A 114 -4.20 -5.82 8.78
N ALA A 115 -4.19 -4.59 9.28
CA ALA A 115 -5.16 -3.56 8.93
C ALA A 115 -5.12 -3.24 7.43
N TRP A 116 -3.93 -3.10 6.85
CA TRP A 116 -3.75 -2.88 5.42
C TRP A 116 -4.32 -4.03 4.59
N LEU A 117 -4.00 -5.27 4.94
CA LEU A 117 -4.53 -6.45 4.24
C LEU A 117 -6.06 -6.56 4.36
N GLU A 118 -6.63 -6.14 5.49
CA GLU A 118 -8.08 -6.13 5.68
C GLU A 118 -8.75 -5.08 4.79
N GLU A 119 -8.22 -3.84 4.74
CA GLU A 119 -8.79 -2.80 3.86
C GLU A 119 -8.68 -3.19 2.38
N ARG A 120 -7.57 -3.82 1.94
CA ARG A 120 -7.44 -4.38 0.59
C ARG A 120 -8.57 -5.39 0.28
N ARG A 121 -8.80 -6.35 1.18
CA ARG A 121 -9.87 -7.36 1.00
C ARG A 121 -11.27 -6.74 0.95
N ARG A 122 -11.52 -5.73 1.79
CA ARG A 122 -12.80 -4.99 1.78
C ARG A 122 -13.00 -4.22 0.48
N ALA A 123 -11.95 -3.55 0.01
CA ALA A 123 -11.95 -2.82 -1.25
C ALA A 123 -12.22 -3.76 -2.43
N ASP A 124 -11.52 -4.90 -2.49
CA ASP A 124 -11.69 -5.87 -3.57
C ASP A 124 -13.12 -6.41 -3.63
N LYS A 125 -13.71 -6.75 -2.49
CA LYS A 125 -15.11 -7.20 -2.42
C LYS A 125 -16.08 -6.14 -2.96
N LEU A 126 -15.90 -4.88 -2.58
CA LEU A 126 -16.74 -3.78 -3.06
C LEU A 126 -16.56 -3.54 -4.56
N LEU A 127 -15.33 -3.67 -5.07
CA LEU A 127 -15.05 -3.57 -6.49
C LEU A 127 -15.65 -4.74 -7.29
N ASP A 128 -15.73 -5.95 -6.71
CA ASP A 128 -16.39 -7.10 -7.34
C ASP A 128 -17.91 -6.88 -7.50
N ASP A 129 -18.51 -6.14 -6.57
CA ASP A 129 -19.94 -5.80 -6.60
C ASP A 129 -20.24 -4.60 -7.55
N CYS A 130 -19.22 -3.92 -8.12
CA CYS A 130 -19.41 -2.78 -9.01
C CYS A 130 -19.74 -3.21 -10.45
N GLU A 131 -20.90 -2.83 -10.95
CA GLU A 131 -21.36 -3.15 -12.32
C GLU A 131 -20.68 -2.29 -13.39
N SER A 132 -20.23 -1.09 -13.06
CA SER A 132 -19.69 -0.13 -14.03
C SER A 132 -18.63 0.78 -13.41
N LEU A 133 -17.55 1.03 -14.17
CA LEU A 133 -16.54 2.03 -13.81
C LEU A 133 -17.09 3.47 -13.80
N ASP A 134 -18.18 3.72 -14.53
CA ASP A 134 -18.82 5.04 -14.62
C ASP A 134 -19.83 5.29 -13.51
N ALA A 135 -20.18 4.24 -12.72
CA ALA A 135 -21.10 4.38 -11.60
C ALA A 135 -20.56 5.41 -10.58
N ALA A 136 -21.45 6.28 -10.11
CA ALA A 136 -21.12 7.23 -9.06
C ALA A 136 -21.00 6.49 -7.71
N SER A 137 -19.88 6.66 -7.03
CA SER A 137 -19.64 6.08 -5.71
C SER A 137 -20.45 6.82 -4.65
N PRO A 138 -21.27 6.13 -3.83
CA PRO A 138 -22.21 6.75 -2.91
C PRO A 138 -21.54 7.61 -1.82
N GLY A 139 -20.30 7.29 -1.45
CA GLY A 139 -19.58 7.97 -0.36
C GLY A 139 -18.94 9.31 -0.76
N ASN A 140 -18.68 9.56 -2.07
CA ASN A 140 -18.03 10.79 -2.52
C ASN A 140 -18.53 11.36 -3.85
N GLY A 141 -19.48 10.70 -4.52
CA GLY A 141 -20.04 11.12 -5.79
C GLY A 141 -19.12 11.01 -7.02
N ARG A 142 -17.88 10.52 -6.83
CA ARG A 142 -16.93 10.29 -7.92
C ARG A 142 -17.20 8.95 -8.59
N SER A 143 -16.81 8.79 -9.87
CA SER A 143 -16.93 7.48 -10.51
C SER A 143 -16.01 6.44 -9.87
N VAL A 144 -16.35 5.16 -10.00
CA VAL A 144 -15.50 4.04 -9.59
C VAL A 144 -14.13 4.14 -10.26
N ARG A 145 -14.10 4.47 -11.56
CA ARG A 145 -12.87 4.72 -12.32
C ARG A 145 -11.98 5.78 -11.66
N TRP A 146 -12.57 6.91 -11.28
CA TRP A 146 -11.82 7.99 -10.64
C TRP A 146 -11.18 7.52 -9.32
N ASN A 147 -11.92 6.79 -8.50
CA ASN A 147 -11.42 6.27 -7.22
C ASN A 147 -10.29 5.26 -7.43
N LEU A 148 -10.41 4.33 -8.40
CA LEU A 148 -9.36 3.39 -8.75
C LEU A 148 -8.08 4.09 -9.21
N ILE A 149 -8.19 5.02 -10.16
CA ILE A 149 -7.04 5.80 -10.66
C ILE A 149 -6.39 6.58 -9.52
N LYS A 150 -7.20 7.16 -8.62
CA LYS A 150 -6.67 7.90 -7.46
C LYS A 150 -5.82 7.01 -6.55
N VAL A 151 -6.28 5.80 -6.23
CA VAL A 151 -5.52 4.88 -5.37
C VAL A 151 -4.29 4.32 -6.09
N ILE A 152 -4.39 3.97 -7.37
CA ILE A 152 -3.24 3.55 -8.18
C ILE A 152 -2.16 4.63 -8.19
N GLN A 153 -2.55 5.90 -8.39
CA GLN A 153 -1.63 7.04 -8.39
C GLN A 153 -0.95 7.23 -7.03
N GLU A 154 -1.67 7.05 -5.92
CA GLU A 154 -1.09 7.11 -4.57
C GLU A 154 -0.08 5.96 -4.36
N TYR A 155 -0.44 4.73 -4.72
CA TYR A 155 0.51 3.61 -4.65
C TYR A 155 1.75 3.83 -5.51
N ALA A 156 1.60 4.26 -6.77
CA ALA A 156 2.73 4.49 -7.66
C ALA A 156 3.71 5.53 -7.09
N ARG A 157 3.18 6.66 -6.55
CA ARG A 157 3.96 7.70 -5.89
C ARG A 157 4.73 7.13 -4.68
N HIS A 158 4.01 6.41 -3.81
CA HIS A 158 4.57 5.95 -2.54
C HIS A 158 5.48 4.73 -2.70
N ASN A 159 5.32 3.94 -3.75
CA ASN A 159 6.28 2.90 -4.11
C ASN A 159 7.64 3.50 -4.46
N GLY A 160 7.70 4.62 -5.20
CA GLY A 160 8.95 5.34 -5.44
C GLY A 160 9.61 5.86 -4.15
N HIS A 161 8.82 6.31 -3.17
CA HIS A 161 9.36 6.64 -1.84
C HIS A 161 9.89 5.39 -1.12
N ALA A 162 9.15 4.28 -1.19
CA ALA A 162 9.54 3.01 -0.57
C ALA A 162 10.85 2.47 -1.17
N ASP A 163 11.09 2.65 -2.48
CA ASP A 163 12.32 2.27 -3.15
C ASP A 163 13.52 2.98 -2.51
N ILE A 164 13.47 4.29 -2.39
CA ILE A 164 14.55 5.10 -1.79
C ILE A 164 14.76 4.73 -0.32
N ILE A 165 13.66 4.55 0.46
CA ILE A 165 13.74 4.18 1.87
C ILE A 165 14.40 2.81 2.02
N ARG A 166 13.99 1.82 1.22
CA ARG A 166 14.52 0.46 1.24
C ARG A 166 15.99 0.42 0.88
N GLU A 167 16.38 1.06 -0.23
CA GLU A 167 17.77 1.14 -0.68
C GLU A 167 18.69 1.72 0.40
N ARG A 168 18.24 2.73 1.14
CA ARG A 168 19.02 3.34 2.23
C ARG A 168 19.10 2.47 3.48
N ILE A 169 18.24 1.47 3.64
CA ILE A 169 18.27 0.54 4.79
C ILE A 169 19.21 -0.63 4.53
N ASP A 170 19.09 -1.30 3.38
CA ASP A 170 19.79 -2.55 3.10
C ASP A 170 20.45 -2.62 1.71
N GLY A 171 20.37 -1.56 0.92
CA GLY A 171 20.97 -1.47 -0.41
C GLY A 171 20.15 -2.15 -1.51
N ALA A 172 18.98 -2.71 -1.20
CA ALA A 172 18.11 -3.32 -2.20
C ALA A 172 17.49 -2.23 -3.07
N THR A 173 17.77 -2.26 -4.38
CA THR A 173 17.16 -1.37 -5.37
C THR A 173 15.77 -1.86 -5.76
N GLY A 174 14.86 -0.91 -6.04
CA GLY A 174 13.55 -1.22 -6.56
C GLY A 174 13.55 -1.55 -8.05
N GLU A 175 12.57 -2.32 -8.48
CA GLU A 175 12.10 -2.40 -9.86
C GLU A 175 10.68 -1.80 -9.91
#